data_b2dfce3f51ef3b0407570cbb639fb534
#
_entry.id   b2dfce3f51ef3b0407570cbb639fb534
#
_cell.length_a   1.000
_cell.length_b   1.000
_cell.length_c   1.000
_cell.angle_alpha   90.00
_cell.angle_beta   90.00
_cell.angle_gamma   90.00
#
_symmetry.space_group_name_H-M   'P 1'
#
loop_
_entity.id
_entity.type
_entity.pdbx_description
1 polymer ?
#
loop_
_entity_poly.entity_id
_entity_poly.type
_entity_poly.pdbx_seq_one_letter_code
_entity_poly.pdbx_strand_id
1 'polypeptide(L)'
;MRRLVSLLLTVAALGANAKPVKFGCAYYPEAWPEANWERDLRDMKDLGLSIVRVGEFNWSGFEPTEGNFDFAPYCRFLTLCEKVGMEVMMCTPTAALPPWMHAKYPETERVSELGRGVPIGKRQTRCPSRPKFRFFATRVTTEMAKAFKGFPCIRFWQIDNELHMRAGFDACCCPDCEAGFQAWLKRRYGTIDELNRAWNHAFWSARFTDWSEIRLPINATREPWRVEFAKFQSDVYVEFAREQADDIRAVIPGAVCTSNGSEMSGHLRLDQIYRGFGYAAIDTYISDSGEGRCKWMWGLSRGLTGRQKPFMVAEMGPFTWTADKTNGDEDLVRWTADAAAHGAEYILFFRWRQSVNGEQVHPAILPWSGRKGVCYDRVKRIVSRGLTVGTPASGVAILHSNESDQDTLVRVRKIQYGPYEDTHILLNSALEKRGILPDYLLSGDDVDFTPYRLVFVPVNVTVPKDVIAKLKEYVRNGGTVVAIARLNLLDPRGGSYFTEPYPVGLTDLFGLEINEQRAGAGWSFAYDLVEPKGCEVLASLKGGVFAGSPWITRMTFGRGKAYYVASLPQTDGDVSGILSRLEDGLTNEGK
;
A
#
# COMPACT_ATOMS: atom_id res chain seq x y z
N MET A 1 27.43 -9.66 -27.66
CA MET A 1 27.10 -11.09 -27.47
C MET A 1 27.21 -11.62 -26.03
N ARG A 2 27.52 -10.82 -25.00
CA ARG A 2 27.59 -11.28 -23.57
C ARG A 2 26.42 -10.80 -22.67
N ARG A 3 25.39 -10.14 -23.20
CA ARG A 3 24.21 -9.69 -22.44
C ARG A 3 22.92 -10.49 -22.66
N LEU A 4 22.94 -11.50 -23.55
CA LEU A 4 21.78 -12.37 -23.86
C LEU A 4 21.78 -13.70 -23.08
N VAL A 5 22.80 -14.02 -22.33
CA VAL A 5 22.91 -15.32 -21.62
C VAL A 5 22.35 -15.28 -20.19
N SER A 6 22.13 -14.08 -19.61
CA SER A 6 21.66 -13.96 -18.22
C SER A 6 20.14 -14.09 -18.05
N LEU A 7 19.35 -14.12 -19.12
CA LEU A 7 17.88 -14.17 -19.07
C LEU A 7 17.30 -15.58 -19.25
N LEU A 8 18.12 -16.58 -19.53
CA LEU A 8 17.66 -17.95 -19.83
C LEU A 8 17.89 -18.97 -18.71
N LEU A 9 18.47 -18.57 -17.58
CA LEU A 9 18.81 -19.48 -16.48
C LEU A 9 17.84 -19.47 -15.28
N THR A 10 16.77 -18.68 -15.30
CA THR A 10 15.78 -18.64 -14.20
C THR A 10 14.51 -19.47 -14.49
N VAL A 11 14.44 -20.19 -15.62
CA VAL A 11 13.24 -20.96 -16.02
C VAL A 11 13.30 -22.44 -15.58
N ALA A 12 14.38 -22.91 -14.98
CA ALA A 12 14.63 -24.36 -14.81
C ALA A 12 14.30 -24.92 -13.40
N ALA A 13 13.48 -24.27 -12.57
CA ALA A 13 13.02 -24.82 -11.29
C ALA A 13 11.51 -24.60 -11.07
N LEU A 14 10.69 -24.69 -12.11
CA LEU A 14 9.24 -24.69 -11.97
C LEU A 14 8.76 -26.13 -11.76
N GLY A 15 8.44 -26.45 -10.49
CA GLY A 15 7.80 -27.72 -10.14
C GLY A 15 6.48 -27.89 -10.86
N ALA A 16 6.05 -29.15 -11.07
CA ALA A 16 4.88 -29.59 -11.83
C ALA A 16 3.50 -29.02 -11.36
N ASN A 17 3.46 -28.00 -10.48
CA ASN A 17 2.26 -27.39 -9.90
C ASN A 17 2.22 -25.85 -9.97
N ALA A 18 3.03 -25.20 -10.81
CA ALA A 18 3.01 -23.74 -10.92
C ALA A 18 1.68 -23.25 -11.53
N LYS A 19 0.94 -22.41 -10.79
CA LYS A 19 -0.32 -21.84 -11.26
C LYS A 19 -0.06 -20.82 -12.38
N PRO A 20 -0.85 -20.82 -13.47
CA PRO A 20 -0.75 -19.78 -14.49
C PRO A 20 -1.24 -18.44 -13.95
N VAL A 21 -0.61 -17.35 -14.39
CA VAL A 21 -1.10 -15.99 -14.16
C VAL A 21 -2.38 -15.79 -14.99
N LYS A 22 -3.40 -15.22 -14.36
CA LYS A 22 -4.65 -14.84 -15.02
C LYS A 22 -4.59 -13.37 -15.41
N PHE A 23 -4.90 -13.09 -16.67
CA PHE A 23 -4.96 -11.73 -17.18
C PHE A 23 -6.39 -11.23 -17.28
N GLY A 24 -6.58 -9.92 -17.12
CA GLY A 24 -7.88 -9.25 -17.20
C GLY A 24 -7.76 -7.79 -17.58
N CYS A 25 -8.88 -7.09 -17.49
CA CYS A 25 -8.92 -5.64 -17.68
C CYS A 25 -10.10 -4.99 -16.97
N ALA A 26 -10.00 -3.67 -16.68
CA ALA A 26 -11.15 -2.86 -16.32
C ALA A 26 -12.05 -2.66 -17.55
N TYR A 27 -13.36 -2.75 -17.36
CA TYR A 27 -14.37 -2.54 -18.38
C TYR A 27 -15.55 -1.77 -17.80
N TYR A 28 -16.10 -0.86 -18.56
CA TYR A 28 -17.22 -0.01 -18.16
C TYR A 28 -18.40 -0.26 -19.10
N PRO A 29 -19.22 -1.31 -18.85
CA PRO A 29 -20.36 -1.64 -19.74
C PRO A 29 -21.33 -0.47 -19.91
N GLU A 30 -21.52 0.35 -18.88
CA GLU A 30 -22.38 1.54 -18.91
C GLU A 30 -21.91 2.63 -19.89
N ALA A 31 -20.64 2.62 -20.28
CA ALA A 31 -20.09 3.58 -21.24
C ALA A 31 -20.28 3.17 -22.71
N TRP A 32 -20.80 1.96 -22.97
CA TRP A 32 -20.90 1.39 -24.30
C TRP A 32 -22.29 0.82 -24.58
N PRO A 33 -22.79 0.87 -25.84
CA PRO A 33 -24.06 0.23 -26.22
C PRO A 33 -24.06 -1.26 -25.84
N GLU A 34 -25.18 -1.74 -25.30
CA GLU A 34 -25.34 -3.14 -24.87
C GLU A 34 -25.04 -4.15 -26.01
N ALA A 35 -25.36 -3.80 -27.26
CA ALA A 35 -25.04 -4.61 -28.42
C ALA A 35 -23.54 -4.88 -28.63
N ASN A 36 -22.67 -4.12 -27.97
CA ASN A 36 -21.22 -4.32 -28.04
C ASN A 36 -20.69 -5.31 -26.98
N TRP A 37 -21.42 -5.53 -25.88
CA TRP A 37 -20.91 -6.24 -24.70
C TRP A 37 -20.48 -7.66 -25.01
N GLU A 38 -21.32 -8.46 -25.69
CA GLU A 38 -20.97 -9.85 -26.02
C GLU A 38 -19.75 -9.93 -26.93
N ARG A 39 -19.67 -9.05 -27.94
CA ARG A 39 -18.49 -8.98 -28.82
C ARG A 39 -17.24 -8.62 -28.05
N ASP A 40 -17.31 -7.58 -27.21
CA ASP A 40 -16.16 -7.11 -26.43
C ASP A 40 -15.68 -8.22 -25.46
N LEU A 41 -16.60 -8.93 -24.80
CA LEU A 41 -16.26 -10.08 -23.94
C LEU A 41 -15.61 -11.24 -24.72
N ARG A 42 -16.09 -11.56 -25.93
CA ARG A 42 -15.48 -12.57 -26.79
C ARG A 42 -14.10 -12.16 -27.26
N ASP A 43 -13.93 -10.92 -27.70
CA ASP A 43 -12.62 -10.37 -28.08
C ASP A 43 -11.62 -10.40 -26.90
N MET A 44 -12.06 -10.16 -25.66
CA MET A 44 -11.24 -10.32 -24.44
C MET A 44 -10.83 -11.78 -24.24
N LYS A 45 -11.77 -12.74 -24.40
CA LYS A 45 -11.47 -14.18 -24.29
C LYS A 45 -10.48 -14.63 -25.35
N ASP A 46 -10.67 -14.20 -26.60
CA ASP A 46 -9.78 -14.52 -27.73
C ASP A 46 -8.36 -13.94 -27.51
N LEU A 47 -8.27 -12.83 -26.79
CA LEU A 47 -6.99 -12.26 -26.36
C LEU A 47 -6.34 -13.07 -25.23
N GLY A 48 -7.12 -13.94 -24.54
CA GLY A 48 -6.67 -14.73 -23.39
C GLY A 48 -6.94 -14.09 -22.04
N LEU A 49 -7.78 -13.04 -21.99
CA LEU A 49 -8.22 -12.48 -20.72
C LEU A 49 -9.30 -13.36 -20.08
N SER A 50 -9.27 -13.49 -18.78
CA SER A 50 -10.15 -14.39 -18.02
C SER A 50 -11.03 -13.69 -16.98
N ILE A 51 -10.75 -12.43 -16.67
CA ILE A 51 -11.48 -11.65 -15.67
C ILE A 51 -11.68 -10.20 -16.13
N VAL A 52 -12.86 -9.63 -15.83
CA VAL A 52 -13.15 -8.21 -16.00
C VAL A 52 -13.48 -7.57 -14.67
N ARG A 53 -13.02 -6.33 -14.46
CA ARG A 53 -13.32 -5.48 -13.33
C ARG A 53 -14.33 -4.44 -13.75
N VAL A 54 -15.46 -4.31 -13.02
CA VAL A 54 -16.62 -3.51 -13.44
C VAL A 54 -17.30 -2.83 -12.24
N GLY A 55 -17.91 -1.67 -12.45
CA GLY A 55 -18.90 -1.06 -11.56
C GLY A 55 -18.39 -0.02 -10.57
N GLU A 56 -17.10 0.27 -10.49
CA GLU A 56 -16.48 1.09 -9.44
C GLU A 56 -16.97 2.54 -9.36
N PHE A 57 -17.60 3.06 -10.40
CA PHE A 57 -18.12 4.43 -10.45
C PHE A 57 -19.59 4.53 -10.82
N ASN A 58 -20.29 3.40 -10.98
CA ASN A 58 -21.62 3.37 -11.56
C ASN A 58 -22.75 3.54 -10.54
N TRP A 59 -22.59 4.36 -9.49
CA TRP A 59 -23.66 4.55 -8.50
C TRP A 59 -24.93 5.13 -9.13
N SER A 60 -24.80 6.16 -9.98
CA SER A 60 -25.96 6.76 -10.66
C SER A 60 -26.66 5.81 -11.64
N GLY A 61 -25.96 4.79 -12.17
CA GLY A 61 -26.58 3.73 -12.96
C GLY A 61 -27.31 2.71 -12.09
N PHE A 62 -26.74 2.35 -10.93
CA PHE A 62 -27.36 1.42 -9.99
C PHE A 62 -28.52 2.03 -9.20
N GLU A 63 -28.46 3.34 -8.91
CA GLU A 63 -29.47 4.09 -8.18
C GLU A 63 -29.68 5.46 -8.85
N PRO A 64 -30.42 5.49 -10.00
CA PRO A 64 -30.64 6.72 -10.77
C PRO A 64 -31.34 7.83 -9.98
N THR A 65 -32.23 7.47 -9.08
CA THR A 65 -32.84 8.36 -8.09
C THR A 65 -32.84 7.67 -6.73
N GLU A 66 -32.87 8.45 -5.68
CA GLU A 66 -32.80 7.94 -4.31
C GLU A 66 -33.82 6.82 -4.04
N GLY A 67 -33.31 5.64 -3.65
CA GLY A 67 -34.11 4.47 -3.31
C GLY A 67 -34.68 3.69 -4.51
N ASN A 68 -34.44 4.15 -5.72
CA ASN A 68 -34.90 3.45 -6.94
C ASN A 68 -33.70 2.78 -7.62
N PHE A 69 -33.59 1.47 -7.44
CA PHE A 69 -32.45 0.69 -7.93
C PHE A 69 -32.73 0.05 -9.28
N ASP A 70 -31.78 0.15 -10.22
CA ASP A 70 -31.81 -0.56 -11.50
C ASP A 70 -30.54 -1.36 -11.73
N PHE A 71 -30.59 -2.63 -11.36
CA PHE A 71 -29.49 -3.59 -11.59
C PHE A 71 -29.68 -4.43 -12.86
N ALA A 72 -30.79 -4.27 -13.57
CA ALA A 72 -31.15 -5.10 -14.73
C ALA A 72 -30.07 -5.06 -15.84
N PRO A 73 -29.49 -3.91 -16.22
CA PRO A 73 -28.41 -3.88 -17.20
C PRO A 73 -27.19 -4.73 -16.78
N TYR A 74 -26.79 -4.62 -15.52
CA TYR A 74 -25.65 -5.41 -15.02
C TYR A 74 -25.98 -6.90 -14.87
N CYS A 75 -27.19 -7.27 -14.50
CA CYS A 75 -27.63 -8.68 -14.53
C CYS A 75 -27.52 -9.27 -15.94
N ARG A 76 -27.93 -8.53 -16.98
CA ARG A 76 -27.75 -8.96 -18.38
C ARG A 76 -26.27 -9.08 -18.75
N PHE A 77 -25.43 -8.12 -18.34
CA PHE A 77 -23.98 -8.18 -18.54
C PHE A 77 -23.35 -9.39 -17.86
N LEU A 78 -23.70 -9.66 -16.60
CA LEU A 78 -23.21 -10.82 -15.85
C LEU A 78 -23.63 -12.16 -16.51
N THR A 79 -24.87 -12.24 -17.03
CA THR A 79 -25.32 -13.40 -17.81
C THR A 79 -24.45 -13.61 -19.05
N LEU A 80 -24.03 -12.54 -19.74
CA LEU A 80 -23.10 -12.64 -20.86
C LEU A 80 -21.71 -13.09 -20.39
N CYS A 81 -21.23 -12.61 -19.24
CA CYS A 81 -19.96 -13.07 -18.67
C CYS A 81 -19.98 -14.58 -18.41
N GLU A 82 -21.06 -15.12 -17.83
CA GLU A 82 -21.23 -16.56 -17.62
C GLU A 82 -21.27 -17.33 -18.94
N LYS A 83 -22.03 -16.83 -19.93
CA LYS A 83 -22.13 -17.45 -21.26
C LYS A 83 -20.77 -17.59 -21.93
N VAL A 84 -19.86 -16.63 -21.77
CA VAL A 84 -18.53 -16.66 -22.38
C VAL A 84 -17.44 -17.22 -21.45
N GLY A 85 -17.78 -17.55 -20.20
CA GLY A 85 -16.83 -18.07 -19.21
C GLY A 85 -15.83 -17.00 -18.72
N MET A 86 -16.30 -15.74 -18.52
CA MET A 86 -15.52 -14.63 -17.98
C MET A 86 -15.75 -14.49 -16.47
N GLU A 87 -14.68 -14.51 -15.68
CA GLU A 87 -14.75 -14.15 -14.27
C GLU A 87 -14.99 -12.64 -14.12
N VAL A 88 -15.58 -12.23 -13.00
CA VAL A 88 -15.89 -10.82 -12.70
C VAL A 88 -15.32 -10.41 -11.35
N MET A 89 -14.70 -9.25 -11.32
CA MET A 89 -14.44 -8.46 -10.13
C MET A 89 -15.48 -7.34 -10.07
N MET A 90 -16.49 -7.51 -9.22
CA MET A 90 -17.55 -6.52 -9.04
C MET A 90 -17.12 -5.48 -8.04
N CYS A 91 -17.25 -4.20 -8.36
CA CYS A 91 -16.81 -3.11 -7.51
C CYS A 91 -18.01 -2.39 -6.86
N THR A 92 -17.89 -2.02 -5.58
CA THR A 92 -18.84 -1.08 -4.97
C THR A 92 -18.61 0.33 -5.53
N PRO A 93 -19.67 1.09 -5.83
CA PRO A 93 -19.55 2.33 -6.61
C PRO A 93 -19.26 3.57 -5.74
N THR A 94 -18.87 3.38 -4.48
CA THR A 94 -18.85 4.41 -3.45
C THR A 94 -17.78 5.49 -3.63
N ALA A 95 -16.86 5.31 -4.58
CA ALA A 95 -15.85 6.31 -4.92
C ALA A 95 -16.41 7.55 -5.66
N ALA A 96 -17.58 7.45 -6.27
CA ALA A 96 -18.23 8.56 -6.99
C ALA A 96 -19.68 8.71 -6.56
N LEU A 97 -20.04 9.86 -5.98
CA LEU A 97 -21.40 10.13 -5.53
C LEU A 97 -22.33 10.42 -6.71
N PRO A 98 -23.58 9.92 -6.67
CA PRO A 98 -24.56 10.23 -7.70
C PRO A 98 -25.05 11.70 -7.58
N PRO A 99 -25.46 12.34 -8.69
CA PRO A 99 -25.88 13.75 -8.70
C PRO A 99 -27.03 14.07 -7.72
N TRP A 100 -27.96 13.14 -7.53
CA TRP A 100 -29.08 13.34 -6.59
C TRP A 100 -28.59 13.46 -5.13
N MET A 101 -27.48 12.78 -4.77
CA MET A 101 -26.91 12.85 -3.43
C MET A 101 -26.25 14.21 -3.20
N HIS A 102 -25.48 14.71 -4.15
CA HIS A 102 -24.93 16.07 -4.10
C HIS A 102 -26.03 17.13 -3.94
N ALA A 103 -27.14 16.98 -4.69
CA ALA A 103 -28.22 17.95 -4.68
C ALA A 103 -29.04 17.95 -3.38
N LYS A 104 -29.31 16.77 -2.80
CA LYS A 104 -30.16 16.64 -1.62
C LYS A 104 -29.39 16.62 -0.29
N TYR A 105 -28.15 16.12 -0.30
CA TYR A 105 -27.37 15.80 0.88
C TYR A 105 -25.92 16.29 0.76
N PRO A 106 -25.70 17.63 0.59
CA PRO A 106 -24.35 18.18 0.46
C PRO A 106 -23.47 17.90 1.69
N GLU A 107 -24.09 17.58 2.83
CA GLU A 107 -23.38 17.12 4.03
C GLU A 107 -22.67 15.76 3.84
N THR A 108 -22.93 14.99 2.78
CA THR A 108 -22.19 13.76 2.49
C THR A 108 -20.80 14.02 1.92
N GLU A 109 -20.59 15.22 1.42
CA GLU A 109 -19.37 15.60 0.73
C GLU A 109 -18.21 15.85 1.68
N ARG A 110 -17.03 15.66 1.13
CA ARG A 110 -15.78 16.07 1.76
C ARG A 110 -15.65 17.59 1.75
N VAL A 111 -15.17 18.14 2.84
CA VAL A 111 -14.85 19.56 2.97
C VAL A 111 -13.33 19.72 2.98
N SER A 112 -12.81 20.53 2.06
CA SER A 112 -11.38 20.82 1.97
C SER A 112 -10.90 21.69 3.16
N GLU A 113 -9.60 21.82 3.32
CA GLU A 113 -8.99 22.73 4.30
C GLU A 113 -9.44 24.21 4.14
N LEU A 114 -9.88 24.59 2.94
CA LEU A 114 -10.42 25.92 2.66
C LEU A 114 -11.92 26.05 2.96
N GLY A 115 -12.52 25.05 3.60
CA GLY A 115 -13.95 25.03 3.93
C GLY A 115 -14.87 24.84 2.71
N ARG A 116 -14.35 24.42 1.58
CA ARG A 116 -15.10 24.24 0.33
C ARG A 116 -15.40 22.77 0.08
N GLY A 117 -16.63 22.47 -0.35
CA GLY A 117 -16.98 21.16 -0.90
C GLY A 117 -16.18 20.84 -2.16
N VAL A 118 -16.07 19.56 -2.51
CA VAL A 118 -15.43 19.11 -3.72
C VAL A 118 -16.45 19.13 -4.87
N PRO A 119 -16.14 19.69 -6.05
CA PRO A 119 -17.10 19.81 -7.15
C PRO A 119 -17.65 18.46 -7.61
N ILE A 120 -18.93 18.46 -8.05
CA ILE A 120 -19.59 17.31 -8.71
C ILE A 120 -18.80 16.88 -9.96
N GLY A 121 -18.88 15.58 -10.30
CA GLY A 121 -18.24 15.01 -11.48
C GLY A 121 -16.79 14.60 -11.27
N LYS A 122 -16.34 14.54 -10.01
CA LYS A 122 -15.04 13.96 -9.61
C LYS A 122 -15.26 12.71 -8.76
N ARG A 123 -14.24 11.88 -8.70
CA ARG A 123 -14.17 10.77 -7.73
C ARG A 123 -13.62 11.25 -6.39
N GLN A 124 -13.80 10.46 -5.33
CA GLN A 124 -13.28 10.73 -3.98
C GLN A 124 -13.88 12.00 -3.34
N THR A 125 -15.12 12.35 -3.69
CA THR A 125 -15.81 13.54 -3.18
C THR A 125 -16.49 13.32 -1.83
N ARG A 126 -16.64 12.06 -1.40
CA ARG A 126 -17.31 11.65 -0.16
C ARG A 126 -16.41 11.79 1.07
N CYS A 127 -17.05 11.87 2.24
CA CYS A 127 -16.36 11.76 3.54
C CYS A 127 -16.86 10.54 4.33
N PRO A 128 -15.99 9.53 4.59
CA PRO A 128 -16.39 8.36 5.36
C PRO A 128 -16.69 8.63 6.84
N SER A 129 -16.38 9.81 7.39
CA SER A 129 -16.81 10.22 8.73
C SER A 129 -18.28 10.67 8.78
N ARG A 130 -18.92 10.89 7.63
CA ARG A 130 -20.30 11.36 7.56
C ARG A 130 -21.29 10.21 7.74
N PRO A 131 -22.12 10.19 8.80
CA PRO A 131 -23.09 9.11 9.03
C PRO A 131 -24.09 8.95 7.87
N LYS A 132 -24.51 10.06 7.27
CA LYS A 132 -25.43 10.06 6.13
C LYS A 132 -24.83 9.38 4.90
N PHE A 133 -23.55 9.64 4.62
CA PHE A 133 -22.85 8.95 3.53
C PHE A 133 -22.73 7.44 3.80
N ARG A 134 -22.31 7.05 5.02
CA ARG A 134 -22.22 5.62 5.39
C ARG A 134 -23.56 4.91 5.24
N PHE A 135 -24.66 5.53 5.67
CA PHE A 135 -26.02 4.98 5.47
C PHE A 135 -26.30 4.66 4.00
N PHE A 136 -25.98 5.59 3.10
CA PHE A 136 -26.20 5.35 1.66
C PHE A 136 -25.22 4.33 1.09
N ALA A 137 -23.96 4.33 1.52
CA ALA A 137 -22.96 3.34 1.09
C ALA A 137 -23.35 1.92 1.49
N THR A 138 -23.74 1.69 2.75
CA THR A 138 -24.28 0.40 3.23
C THR A 138 -25.52 -0.01 2.42
N ARG A 139 -26.44 0.93 2.16
CA ARG A 139 -27.64 0.63 1.39
C ARG A 139 -27.33 0.15 -0.03
N VAL A 140 -26.54 0.91 -0.81
CA VAL A 140 -26.24 0.52 -2.19
C VAL A 140 -25.44 -0.79 -2.23
N THR A 141 -24.46 -0.97 -1.35
CA THR A 141 -23.65 -2.18 -1.26
C THR A 141 -24.52 -3.41 -0.95
N THR A 142 -25.44 -3.29 0.02
CA THR A 142 -26.36 -4.37 0.39
C THR A 142 -27.31 -4.72 -0.77
N GLU A 143 -27.89 -3.72 -1.46
CA GLU A 143 -28.79 -3.95 -2.58
C GLU A 143 -28.06 -4.56 -3.80
N MET A 144 -26.82 -4.14 -4.07
CA MET A 144 -25.94 -4.80 -5.06
C MET A 144 -25.69 -6.26 -4.72
N ALA A 145 -25.33 -6.55 -3.46
CA ALA A 145 -25.10 -7.93 -3.02
C ALA A 145 -26.34 -8.80 -3.20
N LYS A 146 -27.53 -8.27 -2.85
CA LYS A 146 -28.81 -8.98 -3.07
C LYS A 146 -29.09 -9.25 -4.55
N ALA A 147 -28.86 -8.23 -5.41
CA ALA A 147 -29.11 -8.35 -6.85
C ALA A 147 -28.15 -9.34 -7.53
N PHE A 148 -26.91 -9.40 -7.09
CA PHE A 148 -25.86 -10.15 -7.79
C PHE A 148 -25.46 -11.48 -7.13
N LYS A 149 -26.03 -11.86 -5.98
CA LYS A 149 -25.71 -13.11 -5.24
C LYS A 149 -25.87 -14.38 -6.07
N GLY A 150 -26.68 -14.34 -7.12
CA GLY A 150 -26.97 -15.49 -7.99
C GLY A 150 -25.96 -15.70 -9.14
N PHE A 151 -24.93 -14.86 -9.27
CA PHE A 151 -23.96 -14.92 -10.38
C PHE A 151 -22.61 -15.50 -9.92
N PRO A 152 -22.35 -16.81 -10.15
CA PRO A 152 -21.09 -17.46 -9.76
C PRO A 152 -19.87 -16.96 -10.52
N CYS A 153 -20.05 -16.22 -11.62
CA CYS A 153 -18.94 -15.57 -12.33
C CYS A 153 -18.26 -14.47 -11.48
N ILE A 154 -18.93 -13.92 -10.45
CA ILE A 154 -18.32 -12.93 -9.54
C ILE A 154 -17.32 -13.62 -8.64
N ARG A 155 -16.04 -13.47 -8.97
CA ARG A 155 -14.93 -14.06 -8.25
C ARG A 155 -14.45 -13.22 -7.09
N PHE A 156 -14.50 -11.89 -7.23
CA PHE A 156 -14.06 -10.90 -6.25
C PHE A 156 -15.07 -9.76 -6.13
N TRP A 157 -15.13 -9.20 -4.92
CA TRP A 157 -15.78 -7.93 -4.64
C TRP A 157 -14.71 -6.90 -4.30
N GLN A 158 -14.55 -5.88 -5.13
CA GLN A 158 -13.71 -4.73 -4.83
C GLN A 158 -14.51 -3.70 -4.03
N ILE A 159 -13.96 -3.30 -2.91
CA ILE A 159 -14.56 -2.26 -2.05
C ILE A 159 -14.00 -0.91 -2.45
N ASP A 160 -14.90 -0.01 -2.90
CA ASP A 160 -14.55 1.35 -3.32
C ASP A 160 -13.52 1.35 -4.48
N ASN A 161 -12.86 2.46 -4.74
CA ASN A 161 -11.77 2.56 -5.69
C ASN A 161 -10.63 3.39 -5.12
N GLU A 162 -9.41 2.84 -5.14
CA GLU A 162 -8.20 3.51 -4.70
C GLU A 162 -8.43 4.25 -3.37
N LEU A 163 -8.84 3.51 -2.34
CA LEU A 163 -8.97 4.08 -1.00
C LEU A 163 -7.68 4.83 -0.68
N HIS A 164 -7.77 6.16 -0.57
CA HIS A 164 -6.60 6.98 -0.27
C HIS A 164 -6.95 8.15 0.62
N MET A 165 -5.94 8.61 1.30
CA MET A 165 -5.94 9.80 2.11
C MET A 165 -4.59 10.47 1.94
N ARG A 166 -4.59 11.69 1.45
CA ARG A 166 -3.37 12.51 1.40
C ARG A 166 -3.33 13.37 2.65
N ALA A 167 -2.51 12.99 3.62
CA ALA A 167 -2.32 13.81 4.82
C ALA A 167 -1.85 15.21 4.43
N GLY A 168 -2.65 16.21 4.79
CA GLY A 168 -2.33 17.62 4.58
C GLY A 168 -2.98 18.29 3.37
N PHE A 169 -3.53 17.55 2.38
CA PHE A 169 -4.15 18.17 1.20
C PHE A 169 -5.54 17.63 0.86
N ASP A 170 -5.81 16.38 1.18
CA ASP A 170 -7.08 15.72 0.89
C ASP A 170 -7.83 15.27 2.15
N ALA A 171 -7.35 15.69 3.31
CA ALA A 171 -8.03 15.48 4.57
C ALA A 171 -9.40 16.14 4.55
N CYS A 172 -10.43 15.43 5.00
CA CYS A 172 -11.73 16.06 5.18
C CYS A 172 -11.77 16.89 6.47
N CYS A 173 -12.13 18.15 6.33
CA CYS A 173 -12.22 19.11 7.42
C CYS A 173 -13.67 19.42 7.81
N CYS A 174 -14.56 18.46 7.71
CA CYS A 174 -15.96 18.63 8.07
C CYS A 174 -16.17 18.54 9.59
N PRO A 175 -17.32 19.03 10.10
CA PRO A 175 -17.64 18.95 11.53
C PRO A 175 -17.65 17.52 12.10
N ASP A 176 -18.10 16.54 11.32
CA ASP A 176 -18.09 15.13 11.77
C ASP A 176 -16.66 14.57 11.89
N CYS A 177 -15.71 15.01 11.04
CA CYS A 177 -14.31 14.69 11.22
C CYS A 177 -13.74 15.30 12.51
N GLU A 178 -14.10 16.54 12.86
CA GLU A 178 -13.64 17.17 14.09
C GLU A 178 -14.20 16.44 15.32
N ALA A 179 -15.51 16.24 15.37
CA ALA A 179 -16.15 15.51 16.47
C ALA A 179 -15.64 14.07 16.60
N GLY A 180 -15.49 13.38 15.45
CA GLY A 180 -14.94 12.03 15.41
C GLY A 180 -13.51 11.97 15.93
N PHE A 181 -12.66 12.93 15.54
CA PHE A 181 -11.28 13.03 16.01
C PHE A 181 -11.18 13.26 17.51
N GLN A 182 -11.98 14.19 18.06
CA GLN A 182 -12.07 14.42 19.51
C GLN A 182 -12.47 13.13 20.25
N ALA A 183 -13.50 12.45 19.78
CA ALA A 183 -13.96 11.19 20.38
C ALA A 183 -12.90 10.07 20.28
N TRP A 184 -12.18 9.99 19.14
CA TRP A 184 -11.09 9.04 18.93
C TRP A 184 -9.93 9.29 19.89
N LEU A 185 -9.51 10.56 20.05
CA LEU A 185 -8.47 10.95 21.00
C LEU A 185 -8.87 10.62 22.44
N LYS A 186 -10.13 10.89 22.81
CA LYS A 186 -10.64 10.56 24.14
C LYS A 186 -10.56 9.06 24.44
N ARG A 187 -10.91 8.21 23.47
CA ARG A 187 -10.76 6.74 23.63
C ARG A 187 -9.29 6.33 23.77
N ARG A 188 -8.38 6.97 23.00
CA ARG A 188 -6.97 6.61 22.93
C ARG A 188 -6.16 7.04 24.16
N TYR A 189 -6.46 8.22 24.70
CA TYR A 189 -5.71 8.83 25.81
C TYR A 189 -6.42 8.74 27.17
N GLY A 190 -7.72 8.53 27.19
CA GLY A 190 -8.52 8.47 28.42
C GLY A 190 -8.76 9.82 29.05
N THR A 191 -7.69 10.58 29.36
CA THR A 191 -7.79 11.92 29.97
C THR A 191 -7.06 12.98 29.14
N ILE A 192 -7.50 14.25 29.28
CA ILE A 192 -6.87 15.38 28.58
C ILE A 192 -5.44 15.62 29.08
N ASP A 193 -5.15 15.31 30.36
CA ASP A 193 -3.81 15.43 30.91
C ASP A 193 -2.86 14.37 30.34
N GLU A 194 -3.31 13.14 30.09
CA GLU A 194 -2.52 12.13 29.40
C GLU A 194 -2.19 12.56 27.96
N LEU A 195 -3.16 13.12 27.24
CA LEU A 195 -2.93 13.65 25.90
C LEU A 195 -1.89 14.78 25.93
N ASN A 196 -2.06 15.77 26.82
CA ASN A 196 -1.11 16.89 26.96
C ASN A 196 0.31 16.41 27.28
N ARG A 197 0.44 15.37 28.13
CA ARG A 197 1.73 14.77 28.48
C ARG A 197 2.35 14.07 27.27
N ALA A 198 1.59 13.23 26.58
CA ALA A 198 2.06 12.49 25.41
C ALA A 198 2.48 13.41 24.26
N TRP A 199 1.79 14.55 24.09
CA TRP A 199 2.08 15.51 23.03
C TRP A 199 3.07 16.60 23.45
N ASN A 200 3.54 16.60 24.68
CA ASN A 200 4.41 17.63 25.26
C ASN A 200 3.84 19.05 25.07
N HIS A 201 2.56 19.24 25.39
CA HIS A 201 1.81 20.47 25.15
C HIS A 201 2.05 21.58 26.18
N ALA A 202 3.08 21.48 27.00
CA ALA A 202 3.51 22.58 27.88
C ALA A 202 4.12 23.76 27.10
N PHE A 203 4.66 23.49 25.89
CA PHE A 203 5.36 24.48 25.08
C PHE A 203 4.39 25.28 24.19
N TRP A 204 4.61 26.59 24.05
CA TRP A 204 3.81 27.54 23.25
C TRP A 204 2.32 27.61 23.66
N SER A 205 2.03 27.53 24.97
CA SER A 205 0.65 27.62 25.49
C SER A 205 -0.34 26.68 24.79
N ALA A 206 0.09 25.47 24.45
CA ALA A 206 -0.70 24.55 23.68
C ALA A 206 -1.47 23.53 24.52
N ARG A 207 -1.41 23.64 25.88
CA ARG A 207 -2.10 22.74 26.79
C ARG A 207 -3.61 22.90 26.67
N PHE A 208 -4.29 21.81 26.38
CA PHE A 208 -5.75 21.72 26.39
C PHE A 208 -6.28 21.49 27.79
N THR A 209 -7.46 22.04 28.08
CA THR A 209 -8.21 21.81 29.33
C THR A 209 -9.49 21.01 29.10
N ASP A 210 -10.01 21.04 27.89
CA ASP A 210 -11.19 20.28 27.46
C ASP A 210 -11.03 19.72 26.05
N TRP A 211 -11.70 18.59 25.77
CA TRP A 211 -11.65 17.93 24.46
C TRP A 211 -12.20 18.81 23.33
N SER A 212 -13.17 19.69 23.61
CA SER A 212 -13.77 20.61 22.64
C SER A 212 -12.83 21.70 22.15
N GLU A 213 -11.70 21.93 22.83
CA GLU A 213 -10.67 22.86 22.40
C GLU A 213 -9.80 22.28 21.27
N ILE A 214 -9.85 20.97 21.06
CA ILE A 214 -9.06 20.28 20.03
C ILE A 214 -9.75 20.44 18.67
N ARG A 215 -9.21 21.31 17.83
CA ARG A 215 -9.64 21.51 16.44
C ARG A 215 -8.91 20.58 15.50
N LEU A 216 -9.32 20.51 14.23
CA LEU A 216 -8.54 19.81 13.22
C LEU A 216 -7.19 20.51 12.97
N PRO A 217 -6.08 19.78 12.77
CA PRO A 217 -4.74 20.36 12.66
C PRO A 217 -4.47 20.96 11.27
N ILE A 218 -5.37 21.80 10.78
CA ILE A 218 -5.24 22.52 9.52
C ILE A 218 -4.04 23.46 9.63
N ASN A 219 -3.04 23.31 8.76
CA ASN A 219 -1.79 24.06 8.79
C ASN A 219 -1.04 24.06 10.15
N ALA A 220 -1.38 23.13 11.04
CA ALA A 220 -0.69 23.01 12.32
C ALA A 220 0.79 22.67 12.11
N THR A 221 1.66 23.25 12.93
CA THR A 221 3.10 22.98 12.91
C THR A 221 3.52 21.86 13.86
N ARG A 222 2.61 21.42 14.75
CA ARG A 222 2.88 20.40 15.76
C ARG A 222 2.68 19.02 15.20
N GLU A 223 3.76 18.25 15.14
CA GLU A 223 3.79 16.89 14.60
C GLU A 223 2.82 15.94 15.32
N PRO A 224 2.78 15.83 16.67
CA PRO A 224 1.89 14.89 17.34
C PRO A 224 0.43 15.04 16.92
N TRP A 225 -0.04 16.28 16.82
CA TRP A 225 -1.42 16.56 16.44
C TRP A 225 -1.73 16.11 15.00
N ARG A 226 -0.82 16.38 14.07
CA ARG A 226 -0.96 15.97 12.65
C ARG A 226 -0.86 14.45 12.48
N VAL A 227 0.07 13.81 13.18
CA VAL A 227 0.26 12.36 13.16
C VAL A 227 -0.98 11.64 13.67
N GLU A 228 -1.52 12.06 14.82
CA GLU A 228 -2.72 11.44 15.38
C GLU A 228 -3.95 11.68 14.50
N PHE A 229 -4.06 12.84 13.84
CA PHE A 229 -5.13 13.09 12.89
C PHE A 229 -5.02 12.17 11.65
N ALA A 230 -3.82 11.94 11.13
CA ALA A 230 -3.60 11.00 10.04
C ALA A 230 -3.99 9.56 10.45
N LYS A 231 -3.63 9.13 11.68
CA LYS A 231 -4.04 7.83 12.24
C LYS A 231 -5.56 7.72 12.37
N PHE A 232 -6.21 8.74 12.91
CA PHE A 232 -7.67 8.80 13.01
C PHE A 232 -8.33 8.64 11.63
N GLN A 233 -7.88 9.40 10.65
CA GLN A 233 -8.46 9.32 9.31
C GLN A 233 -8.23 7.93 8.68
N SER A 234 -7.06 7.35 8.88
CA SER A 234 -6.79 5.99 8.43
C SER A 234 -7.76 4.98 9.06
N ASP A 235 -8.01 5.07 10.37
CA ASP A 235 -8.96 4.20 11.06
C ASP A 235 -10.39 4.36 10.50
N VAL A 236 -10.80 5.60 10.17
CA VAL A 236 -12.11 5.86 9.51
C VAL A 236 -12.22 5.13 8.17
N TYR A 237 -11.16 5.14 7.36
CA TYR A 237 -11.17 4.42 6.08
C TYR A 237 -11.13 2.90 6.26
N VAL A 238 -10.41 2.39 7.26
CA VAL A 238 -10.40 0.96 7.61
C VAL A 238 -11.80 0.49 8.02
N GLU A 239 -12.47 1.25 8.90
CA GLU A 239 -13.85 0.95 9.31
C GLU A 239 -14.81 0.96 8.12
N PHE A 240 -14.78 2.03 7.31
CA PHE A 240 -15.62 2.17 6.12
C PHE A 240 -15.44 1.01 5.12
N ALA A 241 -14.20 0.59 4.90
CA ALA A 241 -13.91 -0.51 3.99
C ALA A 241 -14.41 -1.85 4.55
N ARG A 242 -14.25 -2.08 5.85
CA ARG A 242 -14.75 -3.29 6.53
C ARG A 242 -16.26 -3.37 6.54
N GLU A 243 -16.95 -2.26 6.85
CA GLU A 243 -18.43 -2.21 6.85
C GLU A 243 -18.98 -2.68 5.50
N GLN A 244 -18.49 -2.17 4.38
CA GLN A 244 -18.95 -2.61 3.06
C GLN A 244 -18.67 -4.10 2.79
N ALA A 245 -17.50 -4.60 3.19
CA ALA A 245 -17.19 -6.02 3.05
C ALA A 245 -18.10 -6.90 3.89
N ASP A 246 -18.46 -6.45 5.08
CA ASP A 246 -19.36 -7.15 5.99
C ASP A 246 -20.81 -7.10 5.49
N ASP A 247 -21.26 -5.97 4.90
CA ASP A 247 -22.56 -5.85 4.22
C ASP A 247 -22.69 -6.88 3.08
N ILE A 248 -21.63 -7.05 2.26
CA ILE A 248 -21.60 -8.05 1.19
C ILE A 248 -21.65 -9.46 1.78
N ARG A 249 -20.83 -9.76 2.78
CA ARG A 249 -20.74 -11.09 3.41
C ARG A 249 -22.00 -11.49 4.17
N ALA A 250 -22.74 -10.52 4.70
CA ALA A 250 -24.04 -10.74 5.31
C ALA A 250 -25.07 -11.30 4.30
N VAL A 251 -24.94 -10.95 3.02
CA VAL A 251 -25.82 -11.43 1.95
C VAL A 251 -25.21 -12.63 1.20
N ILE A 252 -23.89 -12.65 1.05
CA ILE A 252 -23.13 -13.66 0.30
C ILE A 252 -22.02 -14.21 1.23
N PRO A 253 -22.34 -15.17 2.09
CA PRO A 253 -21.33 -15.79 2.97
C PRO A 253 -20.18 -16.37 2.16
N GLY A 254 -18.93 -16.02 2.54
CA GLY A 254 -17.72 -16.46 1.83
C GLY A 254 -17.32 -15.58 0.64
N ALA A 255 -17.98 -14.44 0.40
CA ALA A 255 -17.54 -13.48 -0.60
C ALA A 255 -16.09 -13.05 -0.38
N VAL A 256 -15.27 -13.16 -1.43
CA VAL A 256 -13.88 -12.73 -1.40
C VAL A 256 -13.82 -11.24 -1.69
N CYS A 257 -13.53 -10.45 -0.66
CA CYS A 257 -13.40 -9.01 -0.77
C CYS A 257 -11.94 -8.61 -0.96
N THR A 258 -11.74 -7.49 -1.65
CA THR A 258 -10.45 -6.80 -1.82
C THR A 258 -10.69 -5.30 -2.04
N SER A 259 -9.65 -4.52 -2.25
CA SER A 259 -9.69 -3.18 -2.80
C SER A 259 -8.48 -3.01 -3.72
N ASN A 260 -8.45 -1.97 -4.55
CA ASN A 260 -7.29 -1.64 -5.34
C ASN A 260 -6.50 -0.54 -4.62
N GLY A 261 -5.53 -0.93 -3.76
CA GLY A 261 -4.60 0.03 -3.17
C GLY A 261 -3.75 0.68 -4.26
N SER A 262 -3.46 1.97 -4.11
CA SER A 262 -2.58 2.69 -5.01
C SER A 262 -1.36 3.25 -4.26
N GLU A 263 -0.39 3.76 -4.99
CA GLU A 263 0.74 4.51 -4.43
C GLU A 263 0.32 5.71 -3.56
N MET A 264 -0.90 6.22 -3.77
CA MET A 264 -1.48 7.30 -2.98
C MET A 264 -2.06 6.80 -1.65
N SER A 265 -2.13 5.49 -1.43
CA SER A 265 -2.70 4.89 -0.22
C SER A 265 -1.70 4.81 0.95
N GLY A 266 -0.48 5.34 0.82
CA GLY A 266 0.60 5.24 1.81
C GLY A 266 0.27 5.73 3.21
N HIS A 267 -0.74 6.59 3.36
CA HIS A 267 -1.20 7.04 4.68
C HIS A 267 -2.24 6.12 5.33
N LEU A 268 -2.73 5.11 4.61
CA LEU A 268 -3.71 4.18 5.14
C LEU A 268 -3.02 2.97 5.77
N ARG A 269 -3.63 2.44 6.77
CA ARG A 269 -3.28 1.15 7.34
C ARG A 269 -3.75 0.02 6.43
N LEU A 270 -3.07 -0.11 5.29
CA LEU A 270 -3.38 -1.14 4.27
C LEU A 270 -3.33 -2.55 4.87
N ASP A 271 -2.41 -2.79 5.82
CA ASP A 271 -2.35 -4.03 6.58
C ASP A 271 -3.70 -4.37 7.23
N GLN A 272 -4.36 -3.41 7.85
CA GLN A 272 -5.65 -3.63 8.49
C GLN A 272 -6.79 -3.83 7.51
N ILE A 273 -6.77 -3.10 6.38
CA ILE A 273 -7.76 -3.26 5.31
C ILE A 273 -7.66 -4.67 4.73
N TYR A 274 -6.48 -5.08 4.28
CA TYR A 274 -6.32 -6.36 3.58
C TYR A 274 -6.39 -7.59 4.49
N ARG A 275 -6.01 -7.48 5.78
CA ARG A 275 -6.32 -8.53 6.76
C ARG A 275 -7.82 -8.77 6.89
N GLY A 276 -8.63 -7.70 6.91
CA GLY A 276 -10.09 -7.77 6.91
C GLY A 276 -10.67 -8.39 5.64
N PHE A 277 -10.02 -8.20 4.50
CA PHE A 277 -10.46 -8.73 3.21
C PHE A 277 -9.96 -10.15 2.94
N GLY A 278 -8.74 -10.47 3.32
CA GLY A 278 -8.10 -11.76 3.11
C GLY A 278 -7.47 -11.96 1.74
N TYR A 279 -7.53 -10.97 0.85
CA TYR A 279 -6.88 -10.92 -0.47
C TYR A 279 -6.40 -9.51 -0.78
N ALA A 280 -5.15 -9.36 -1.24
CA ALA A 280 -4.55 -8.07 -1.56
C ALA A 280 -4.62 -7.80 -3.06
N ALA A 281 -4.94 -6.56 -3.42
CA ALA A 281 -4.85 -6.07 -4.80
C ALA A 281 -4.28 -4.65 -4.80
N ILE A 282 -3.48 -4.31 -5.80
CA ILE A 282 -2.73 -3.07 -5.88
C ILE A 282 -2.70 -2.55 -7.32
N ASP A 283 -2.78 -1.23 -7.47
CA ASP A 283 -2.59 -0.56 -8.75
C ASP A 283 -1.13 -0.15 -8.89
N THR A 284 -0.52 -0.49 -10.02
CA THR A 284 0.87 -0.12 -10.29
C THR A 284 1.05 0.41 -11.69
N TYR A 285 1.41 1.70 -11.77
CA TYR A 285 1.71 2.40 -13.02
C TYR A 285 3.20 2.74 -13.05
N ILE A 286 4.00 1.87 -13.64
CA ILE A 286 5.48 1.96 -13.61
C ILE A 286 5.99 3.24 -14.25
N SER A 287 5.28 3.77 -15.25
CA SER A 287 5.58 5.05 -15.87
C SER A 287 5.52 6.23 -14.89
N ASP A 288 4.64 6.15 -13.89
CA ASP A 288 4.37 7.24 -12.96
C ASP A 288 5.16 7.07 -11.66
N SER A 289 5.19 5.85 -11.15
CA SER A 289 5.80 5.54 -9.85
C SER A 289 7.25 5.08 -9.92
N GLY A 290 7.70 4.66 -11.10
CA GLY A 290 9.01 4.04 -11.31
C GLY A 290 9.06 2.55 -10.94
N GLU A 291 9.98 1.83 -11.59
CA GLU A 291 10.10 0.37 -11.48
C GLU A 291 10.41 -0.11 -10.06
N GLY A 292 11.36 0.56 -9.37
CA GLY A 292 11.76 0.17 -8.01
C GLY A 292 10.62 0.24 -7.01
N ARG A 293 9.77 1.28 -7.10
CA ARG A 293 8.60 1.42 -6.26
C ARG A 293 7.57 0.33 -6.54
N CYS A 294 7.23 0.08 -7.80
CA CYS A 294 6.27 -0.98 -8.13
C CYS A 294 6.73 -2.35 -7.63
N LYS A 295 8.01 -2.68 -7.75
CA LYS A 295 8.59 -3.92 -7.22
C LYS A 295 8.48 -4.01 -5.70
N TRP A 296 8.79 -2.92 -5.00
CA TRP A 296 8.57 -2.84 -3.57
C TRP A 296 7.10 -3.06 -3.19
N MET A 297 6.16 -2.41 -3.89
CA MET A 297 4.72 -2.57 -3.65
C MET A 297 4.25 -4.01 -3.92
N TRP A 298 4.77 -4.70 -4.94
CA TRP A 298 4.45 -6.10 -5.20
C TRP A 298 4.95 -7.02 -4.07
N GLY A 299 6.19 -6.81 -3.59
CA GLY A 299 6.72 -7.53 -2.45
C GLY A 299 5.87 -7.30 -1.19
N LEU A 300 5.53 -6.04 -0.89
CA LEU A 300 4.67 -5.68 0.24
C LEU A 300 3.27 -6.31 0.13
N SER A 301 2.67 -6.33 -1.07
CA SER A 301 1.31 -6.85 -1.29
C SER A 301 1.15 -8.30 -0.87
N ARG A 302 2.19 -9.13 -1.02
CA ARG A 302 2.18 -10.52 -0.50
C ARG A 302 2.01 -10.57 1.02
N GLY A 303 2.61 -9.62 1.73
CA GLY A 303 2.59 -9.54 3.20
C GLY A 303 1.33 -8.90 3.78
N LEU A 304 0.58 -8.09 3.01
CA LEU A 304 -0.52 -7.25 3.53
C LEU A 304 -1.66 -8.01 4.21
N THR A 305 -1.86 -9.27 3.89
CA THR A 305 -2.86 -10.12 4.56
C THR A 305 -2.35 -10.76 5.85
N GLY A 306 -1.13 -10.44 6.29
CA GLY A 306 -0.45 -11.07 7.42
C GLY A 306 0.19 -12.43 7.10
N ARG A 307 0.16 -12.85 5.85
CA ARG A 307 0.76 -14.10 5.36
C ARG A 307 1.29 -13.88 3.95
N GLN A 308 2.37 -14.56 3.58
CA GLN A 308 2.90 -14.51 2.21
C GLN A 308 1.94 -15.23 1.25
N LYS A 309 1.07 -14.48 0.58
CA LYS A 309 0.05 -14.99 -0.34
C LYS A 309 0.16 -14.35 -1.72
N PRO A 310 -0.30 -15.02 -2.78
CA PRO A 310 -0.52 -14.38 -4.06
C PRO A 310 -1.42 -13.14 -3.93
N PHE A 311 -1.18 -12.17 -4.81
CA PHE A 311 -1.91 -10.90 -4.86
C PHE A 311 -2.37 -10.60 -6.30
N MET A 312 -3.12 -9.51 -6.46
CA MET A 312 -3.57 -9.02 -7.77
C MET A 312 -2.89 -7.68 -8.07
N VAL A 313 -2.41 -7.51 -9.29
CA VAL A 313 -2.23 -6.18 -9.89
C VAL A 313 -3.58 -5.81 -10.51
N ALA A 314 -4.35 -4.96 -9.82
CA ALA A 314 -5.72 -4.62 -10.22
C ALA A 314 -5.77 -3.58 -11.33
N GLU A 315 -4.70 -2.78 -11.46
CA GLU A 315 -4.52 -1.88 -12.59
C GLU A 315 -3.04 -1.83 -13.01
N MET A 316 -2.81 -1.98 -14.30
CA MET A 316 -1.53 -1.75 -14.98
C MET A 316 -1.80 -1.11 -16.34
N GLY A 317 -1.09 -0.05 -16.67
CA GLY A 317 -1.24 0.58 -18.00
C GLY A 317 -0.74 -0.33 -19.12
N PRO A 318 -1.51 -0.54 -20.21
CA PRO A 318 -1.00 -1.20 -21.41
C PRO A 318 -0.08 -0.28 -22.23
N PHE A 319 0.10 0.96 -21.75
CA PHE A 319 0.89 2.02 -22.38
C PHE A 319 1.47 2.94 -21.30
N THR A 320 2.42 3.81 -21.66
CA THR A 320 2.93 4.86 -20.78
C THR A 320 2.17 6.17 -20.95
N TRP A 321 2.00 6.90 -19.86
CA TRP A 321 1.25 8.16 -19.82
C TRP A 321 2.04 9.36 -20.38
N THR A 322 3.37 9.31 -20.37
CA THR A 322 4.21 10.44 -20.76
C THR A 322 4.66 10.33 -22.21
N ALA A 323 4.47 11.39 -22.97
CA ALA A 323 4.86 11.49 -24.37
C ALA A 323 6.36 11.23 -24.61
N ASP A 324 7.19 11.45 -23.60
CA ASP A 324 8.65 11.34 -23.68
C ASP A 324 9.20 9.97 -23.31
N LYS A 325 8.37 9.08 -22.76
CA LYS A 325 8.78 7.72 -22.37
C LYS A 325 7.97 6.70 -23.15
N THR A 326 8.34 6.49 -24.39
CA THR A 326 7.92 5.31 -25.13
C THR A 326 8.60 4.10 -24.50
N ASN A 327 8.01 3.54 -23.46
CA ASN A 327 8.45 2.24 -23.01
C ASN A 327 8.23 1.27 -24.15
N GLY A 328 9.30 0.60 -24.55
CA GLY A 328 9.23 -0.40 -25.60
C GLY A 328 8.28 -1.53 -25.18
N ASP A 329 7.79 -2.27 -26.15
CA ASP A 329 6.98 -3.47 -25.91
C ASP A 329 7.66 -4.44 -24.93
N GLU A 330 8.98 -4.49 -24.99
CA GLU A 330 9.82 -5.35 -24.16
C GLU A 330 9.76 -4.99 -22.67
N ASP A 331 9.64 -3.69 -22.34
CA ASP A 331 9.55 -3.25 -20.96
C ASP A 331 8.24 -3.70 -20.30
N LEU A 332 7.10 -3.54 -20.97
CA LEU A 332 5.82 -3.99 -20.40
C LEU A 332 5.79 -5.52 -20.24
N VAL A 333 6.38 -6.26 -21.17
CA VAL A 333 6.57 -7.70 -21.06
C VAL A 333 7.41 -8.07 -19.85
N ARG A 334 8.52 -7.37 -19.64
CA ARG A 334 9.40 -7.55 -18.48
C ARG A 334 8.68 -7.24 -17.17
N TRP A 335 7.98 -6.11 -17.08
CA TRP A 335 7.26 -5.72 -15.89
C TRP A 335 6.15 -6.68 -15.49
N THR A 336 5.40 -7.21 -16.47
CA THR A 336 4.41 -8.26 -16.19
C THR A 336 5.04 -9.54 -15.70
N ALA A 337 6.21 -9.91 -16.23
CA ALA A 337 6.96 -11.07 -15.76
C ALA A 337 7.53 -10.83 -14.33
N ASP A 338 8.01 -9.61 -14.04
CA ASP A 338 8.48 -9.25 -12.71
C ASP A 338 7.34 -9.29 -11.68
N ALA A 339 6.15 -8.75 -12.00
CA ALA A 339 4.98 -8.84 -11.12
C ALA A 339 4.59 -10.30 -10.84
N ALA A 340 4.59 -11.14 -11.88
CA ALA A 340 4.35 -12.58 -11.75
C ALA A 340 5.40 -13.25 -10.84
N ALA A 341 6.69 -12.94 -11.00
CA ALA A 341 7.78 -13.46 -10.18
C ALA A 341 7.62 -13.07 -8.69
N HIS A 342 7.08 -11.87 -8.42
CA HIS A 342 6.73 -11.41 -7.07
C HIS A 342 5.47 -12.07 -6.48
N GLY A 343 4.73 -12.87 -7.26
CA GLY A 343 3.56 -13.61 -6.81
C GLY A 343 2.21 -13.03 -7.24
N ALA A 344 2.17 -12.17 -8.26
CA ALA A 344 0.91 -11.73 -8.84
C ALA A 344 0.17 -12.92 -9.48
N GLU A 345 -1.02 -13.26 -8.97
CA GLU A 345 -1.90 -14.31 -9.51
C GLU A 345 -2.81 -13.75 -10.60
N TYR A 346 -3.19 -12.47 -10.48
CA TYR A 346 -3.97 -11.74 -11.46
C TYR A 346 -3.24 -10.47 -11.87
N ILE A 347 -3.29 -10.13 -13.17
CA ILE A 347 -2.79 -8.85 -13.71
C ILE A 347 -3.86 -8.28 -14.62
N LEU A 348 -4.44 -7.14 -14.23
CA LEU A 348 -5.51 -6.46 -14.95
C LEU A 348 -4.98 -5.19 -15.61
N PHE A 349 -5.27 -5.03 -16.89
CA PHE A 349 -4.91 -3.83 -17.63
C PHE A 349 -5.98 -2.75 -17.46
N PHE A 350 -5.56 -1.54 -17.24
CA PHE A 350 -6.45 -0.37 -17.25
C PHE A 350 -6.30 0.33 -18.60
N ARG A 351 -7.24 0.18 -19.52
CA ARG A 351 -8.49 -0.60 -19.48
C ARG A 351 -8.76 -1.26 -20.86
N TRP A 352 -9.90 -1.95 -21.04
CA TRP A 352 -10.24 -2.57 -22.33
C TRP A 352 -10.33 -1.55 -23.45
N ARG A 353 -11.18 -0.53 -23.31
CA ARG A 353 -11.44 0.45 -24.36
C ARG A 353 -11.27 1.88 -23.86
N GLN A 354 -10.57 2.69 -24.62
CA GLN A 354 -10.31 4.09 -24.30
C GLN A 354 -11.61 4.90 -24.22
N SER A 355 -11.73 5.75 -23.19
CA SER A 355 -12.85 6.67 -23.04
C SER A 355 -12.93 7.68 -24.17
N VAL A 356 -14.15 8.09 -24.53
CA VAL A 356 -14.37 9.11 -25.57
C VAL A 356 -14.27 10.53 -25.01
N ASN A 357 -14.45 10.70 -23.70
CA ASN A 357 -14.24 11.95 -22.97
C ASN A 357 -14.04 11.69 -21.46
N GLY A 358 -13.94 12.75 -20.69
CA GLY A 358 -13.79 12.70 -19.24
C GLY A 358 -12.34 12.80 -18.76
N GLU A 359 -12.12 12.51 -17.48
CA GLU A 359 -10.85 12.66 -16.81
C GLU A 359 -9.76 11.71 -17.33
N GLN A 360 -10.15 10.56 -17.90
CA GLN A 360 -9.24 9.46 -18.19
C GLN A 360 -9.27 9.05 -19.67
N VAL A 361 -8.97 9.99 -20.57
CA VAL A 361 -8.87 9.76 -22.03
C VAL A 361 -7.52 9.17 -22.46
N HIS A 362 -6.82 8.47 -21.59
CA HIS A 362 -5.53 7.85 -21.89
C HIS A 362 -5.65 6.56 -22.69
N PRO A 363 -4.54 6.05 -23.25
CA PRO A 363 -4.51 4.81 -24.02
C PRO A 363 -5.04 3.60 -23.24
N ALA A 364 -5.68 2.68 -23.96
CA ALA A 364 -6.25 1.45 -23.47
C ALA A 364 -5.85 0.29 -24.40
N ILE A 365 -6.31 -0.94 -24.13
CA ILE A 365 -6.06 -2.09 -25.02
C ILE A 365 -6.64 -1.80 -26.42
N LEU A 366 -7.87 -1.27 -26.47
CA LEU A 366 -8.47 -0.77 -27.69
C LEU A 366 -8.60 0.76 -27.63
N PRO A 367 -8.36 1.48 -28.74
CA PRO A 367 -8.72 2.90 -28.84
C PRO A 367 -10.24 3.09 -28.77
N TRP A 368 -10.70 4.35 -28.69
CA TRP A 368 -12.13 4.71 -28.68
C TRP A 368 -12.90 4.10 -29.86
N SER A 369 -12.26 3.92 -31.03
CA SER A 369 -12.87 3.31 -32.22
C SER A 369 -13.18 1.81 -32.06
N GLY A 370 -12.59 1.14 -31.06
CA GLY A 370 -12.71 -0.30 -30.86
C GLY A 370 -11.91 -1.16 -31.86
N ARG A 371 -11.05 -0.55 -32.69
CA ARG A 371 -10.22 -1.31 -33.65
C ARG A 371 -9.00 -1.88 -32.94
N LYS A 372 -8.66 -3.14 -33.25
CA LYS A 372 -7.41 -3.77 -32.76
C LYS A 372 -6.20 -3.02 -33.33
N GLY A 373 -5.23 -2.72 -32.51
CA GLY A 373 -4.04 -1.95 -32.84
C GLY A 373 -2.83 -2.35 -31.99
N VAL A 374 -1.83 -1.47 -31.92
CA VAL A 374 -0.52 -1.75 -31.29
C VAL A 374 -0.66 -2.22 -29.83
N CYS A 375 -1.53 -1.59 -29.02
CA CYS A 375 -1.74 -2.00 -27.62
C CYS A 375 -2.37 -3.39 -27.51
N TYR A 376 -3.33 -3.70 -28.40
CA TYR A 376 -3.92 -5.04 -28.46
C TYR A 376 -2.87 -6.11 -28.77
N ASP A 377 -2.03 -5.88 -29.79
CA ASP A 377 -0.99 -6.81 -30.19
C ASP A 377 0.08 -6.97 -29.10
N ARG A 378 0.38 -5.89 -28.37
CA ARG A 378 1.29 -5.91 -27.22
C ARG A 378 0.75 -6.79 -26.10
N VAL A 379 -0.49 -6.59 -25.67
CA VAL A 379 -1.13 -7.40 -24.63
C VAL A 379 -1.23 -8.86 -25.09
N LYS A 380 -1.52 -9.12 -26.39
CA LYS A 380 -1.53 -10.46 -26.95
C LYS A 380 -0.18 -11.16 -26.79
N ARG A 381 0.93 -10.45 -27.07
CA ARG A 381 2.29 -11.01 -26.88
C ARG A 381 2.58 -11.32 -25.41
N ILE A 382 2.11 -10.47 -24.47
CA ILE A 382 2.29 -10.72 -23.03
C ILE A 382 1.54 -11.98 -22.59
N VAL A 383 0.25 -12.04 -22.89
CA VAL A 383 -0.61 -13.15 -22.47
C VAL A 383 -0.13 -14.49 -23.06
N SER A 384 0.31 -14.48 -24.34
CA SER A 384 0.80 -15.70 -25.02
C SER A 384 2.10 -16.29 -24.42
N ARG A 385 2.79 -15.57 -23.51
CA ARG A 385 3.99 -16.11 -22.87
C ARG A 385 3.73 -17.15 -21.79
N GLY A 386 2.48 -17.28 -21.34
CA GLY A 386 2.12 -18.31 -20.36
C GLY A 386 2.84 -18.14 -19.02
N LEU A 387 2.86 -16.92 -18.47
CA LEU A 387 3.51 -16.63 -17.19
C LEU A 387 2.91 -17.45 -16.05
N THR A 388 3.74 -17.81 -15.10
CA THR A 388 3.34 -18.55 -13.90
C THR A 388 3.58 -17.72 -12.64
N VAL A 389 2.75 -17.95 -11.62
CA VAL A 389 2.82 -17.27 -10.33
C VAL A 389 4.08 -17.68 -9.58
N GLY A 390 4.95 -16.72 -9.28
CA GLY A 390 6.14 -16.95 -8.48
C GLY A 390 5.81 -17.22 -7.02
N THR A 391 6.66 -18.02 -6.38
CA THR A 391 6.60 -18.33 -4.94
C THR A 391 7.96 -18.02 -4.32
N PRO A 392 8.31 -16.73 -4.12
CA PRO A 392 9.59 -16.36 -3.53
C PRO A 392 9.77 -16.99 -2.15
N ALA A 393 10.97 -17.52 -1.89
CA ALA A 393 11.36 -18.16 -0.63
C ALA A 393 12.84 -17.88 -0.36
N SER A 394 13.18 -16.61 -0.14
CA SER A 394 14.58 -16.19 0.00
C SER A 394 15.16 -16.39 1.40
N GLY A 395 14.33 -16.63 2.42
CA GLY A 395 14.73 -16.62 3.83
C GLY A 395 15.20 -15.25 4.32
N VAL A 396 14.90 -14.18 3.58
CA VAL A 396 15.17 -12.78 3.92
C VAL A 396 13.86 -12.03 4.04
N ALA A 397 13.69 -11.25 5.12
CA ALA A 397 12.50 -10.43 5.32
C ALA A 397 12.84 -8.97 5.60
N ILE A 398 11.88 -8.10 5.33
CA ILE A 398 11.90 -6.68 5.68
C ILE A 398 10.69 -6.41 6.56
N LEU A 399 10.91 -5.83 7.75
CA LEU A 399 9.84 -5.43 8.66
C LEU A 399 9.23 -4.11 8.17
N HIS A 400 7.94 -4.15 7.81
CA HIS A 400 7.16 -2.99 7.42
C HIS A 400 6.28 -2.53 8.59
N SER A 401 6.27 -1.23 8.85
CA SER A 401 5.46 -0.58 9.89
C SER A 401 4.68 0.58 9.29
N ASN A 402 3.37 0.41 9.12
CA ASN A 402 2.50 1.50 8.66
C ASN A 402 2.52 2.71 9.62
N GLU A 403 2.71 2.50 10.94
CA GLU A 403 2.83 3.61 11.89
C GLU A 403 4.10 4.42 11.66
N SER A 404 5.23 3.77 11.43
CA SER A 404 6.50 4.44 11.14
C SER A 404 6.46 5.15 9.78
N ASP A 405 5.78 4.57 8.79
CA ASP A 405 5.55 5.22 7.50
C ASP A 405 4.71 6.49 7.65
N GLN A 406 3.55 6.42 8.31
CA GLN A 406 2.71 7.58 8.60
C GLN A 406 3.46 8.66 9.39
N ASP A 407 4.18 8.29 10.44
CA ASP A 407 4.94 9.23 11.27
C ASP A 407 6.02 9.95 10.46
N THR A 408 6.79 9.24 9.63
CA THR A 408 7.83 9.85 8.82
C THR A 408 7.26 10.75 7.74
N LEU A 409 6.21 10.34 7.08
CA LEU A 409 5.57 11.07 5.99
C LEU A 409 4.99 12.41 6.47
N VAL A 410 4.27 12.40 7.61
CA VAL A 410 3.71 13.61 8.22
C VAL A 410 4.80 14.59 8.66
N ARG A 411 5.92 14.10 9.22
CA ARG A 411 7.04 14.92 9.70
C ARG A 411 7.80 15.61 8.58
N VAL A 412 8.06 14.90 7.49
CA VAL A 412 8.77 15.49 6.34
C VAL A 412 7.89 16.43 5.52
N ARG A 413 6.59 16.53 5.84
CA ARG A 413 5.61 17.35 5.11
C ARG A 413 5.59 17.04 3.60
N LYS A 414 5.99 15.85 3.22
CA LYS A 414 5.88 15.35 1.84
C LYS A 414 4.52 14.70 1.65
N ILE A 415 3.92 14.94 0.51
CA ILE A 415 2.57 14.47 0.18
C ILE A 415 2.62 13.02 -0.27
N GLN A 416 3.73 12.60 -0.85
CA GLN A 416 3.77 11.37 -1.62
C GLN A 416 4.81 10.37 -1.15
N TYR A 417 6.02 10.79 -0.75
CA TYR A 417 7.12 9.89 -0.43
C TYR A 417 8.02 10.47 0.67
N GLY A 418 8.44 9.61 1.57
CA GLY A 418 9.34 9.96 2.66
C GLY A 418 10.54 9.02 2.75
N PRO A 419 11.48 9.30 3.64
CA PRO A 419 12.70 8.50 3.81
C PRO A 419 12.41 7.04 4.20
N TYR A 420 11.23 6.74 4.72
CA TYR A 420 10.77 5.39 5.00
C TYR A 420 10.66 4.58 3.69
N GLU A 421 9.82 5.04 2.78
CA GLU A 421 9.63 4.36 1.49
C GLU A 421 10.89 4.36 0.63
N ASP A 422 11.61 5.50 0.54
CA ASP A 422 12.86 5.59 -0.24
C ASP A 422 13.88 4.54 0.23
N THR A 423 14.01 4.35 1.55
CA THR A 423 14.90 3.33 2.12
C THR A 423 14.45 1.91 1.77
N HIS A 424 13.14 1.64 1.84
CA HIS A 424 12.58 0.34 1.47
C HIS A 424 12.79 0.03 -0.01
N ILE A 425 12.57 1.00 -0.89
CA ILE A 425 12.76 0.88 -2.35
C ILE A 425 14.23 0.58 -2.68
N LEU A 426 15.15 1.35 -2.11
CA LEU A 426 16.59 1.14 -2.32
C LEU A 426 17.03 -0.24 -1.82
N LEU A 427 16.58 -0.64 -0.63
CA LEU A 427 16.90 -1.94 -0.05
C LEU A 427 16.34 -3.09 -0.90
N ASN A 428 15.06 -3.02 -1.28
CA ASN A 428 14.43 -4.00 -2.15
C ASN A 428 15.18 -4.15 -3.47
N SER A 429 15.46 -3.02 -4.14
CA SER A 429 16.18 -3.00 -5.42
C SER A 429 17.58 -3.62 -5.32
N ALA A 430 18.29 -3.35 -4.22
CA ALA A 430 19.64 -3.89 -4.02
C ALA A 430 19.63 -5.39 -3.70
N LEU A 431 18.61 -5.89 -3.03
CA LEU A 431 18.40 -7.34 -2.79
C LEU A 431 18.03 -8.05 -4.08
N GLU A 432 17.10 -7.50 -4.88
CA GLU A 432 16.71 -8.08 -6.17
C GLU A 432 17.88 -8.18 -7.17
N LYS A 433 18.76 -7.18 -7.22
CA LYS A 433 19.99 -7.23 -8.02
C LYS A 433 20.91 -8.41 -7.65
N ARG A 434 20.71 -8.99 -6.45
CA ARG A 434 21.39 -10.18 -5.96
C ARG A 434 20.56 -11.46 -6.10
N GLY A 435 19.42 -11.39 -6.78
CA GLY A 435 18.49 -12.50 -6.94
C GLY A 435 17.67 -12.86 -5.69
N ILE A 436 17.58 -11.92 -4.73
CA ILE A 436 16.85 -12.10 -3.48
C ILE A 436 15.55 -11.30 -3.56
N LEU A 437 14.40 -11.97 -3.59
CA LEU A 437 13.08 -11.35 -3.43
C LEU A 437 12.69 -11.45 -1.94
N PRO A 438 12.76 -10.35 -1.17
CA PRO A 438 12.46 -10.40 0.26
C PRO A 438 10.97 -10.55 0.52
N ASP A 439 10.62 -11.17 1.65
CA ASP A 439 9.28 -11.13 2.19
C ASP A 439 9.07 -9.86 3.02
N TYR A 440 7.85 -9.35 3.06
CA TYR A 440 7.48 -8.23 3.92
C TYR A 440 6.66 -8.73 5.10
N LEU A 441 7.16 -8.45 6.32
CA LEU A 441 6.51 -8.75 7.57
C LEU A 441 5.85 -7.48 8.12
N LEU A 442 4.59 -7.58 8.50
CA LEU A 442 3.88 -6.45 9.09
C LEU A 442 4.20 -6.35 10.58
N SER A 443 4.60 -5.18 11.04
CA SER A 443 4.82 -4.91 12.46
C SER A 443 3.49 -5.03 13.23
N GLY A 444 3.41 -5.95 14.20
CA GLY A 444 2.24 -6.21 15.01
C GLY A 444 2.33 -7.52 15.79
N ASP A 445 1.28 -7.83 16.56
CA ASP A 445 1.23 -8.94 17.53
C ASP A 445 1.45 -10.33 16.91
N ASP A 446 1.13 -10.50 15.64
CA ASP A 446 1.23 -11.77 14.91
C ASP A 446 2.51 -11.91 14.08
N VAL A 447 3.45 -10.94 14.14
CA VAL A 447 4.72 -11.04 13.40
C VAL A 447 5.53 -12.25 13.87
N ASP A 448 6.02 -13.04 12.91
CA ASP A 448 6.88 -14.19 13.14
C ASP A 448 8.19 -14.05 12.33
N PHE A 449 9.31 -13.97 13.02
CA PHE A 449 10.64 -13.87 12.44
C PHE A 449 11.31 -15.23 12.25
N THR A 450 10.78 -16.30 12.85
CA THR A 450 11.46 -17.61 12.95
C THR A 450 11.77 -18.28 11.61
N PRO A 451 10.97 -18.09 10.53
CA PRO A 451 11.28 -18.69 9.23
C PRO A 451 12.46 -18.03 8.50
N TYR A 452 12.95 -16.90 8.99
CA TYR A 452 13.94 -16.10 8.27
C TYR A 452 15.32 -16.20 8.90
N ARG A 453 16.35 -16.25 8.06
CA ARG A 453 17.74 -16.17 8.51
C ARG A 453 18.20 -14.74 8.72
N LEU A 454 17.57 -13.78 8.00
CA LEU A 454 17.94 -12.37 8.00
C LEU A 454 16.68 -11.50 7.95
N VAL A 455 16.57 -10.56 8.87
CA VAL A 455 15.49 -9.59 8.95
C VAL A 455 16.04 -8.16 8.92
N PHE A 456 15.62 -7.37 7.95
CA PHE A 456 15.89 -5.93 7.93
C PHE A 456 14.79 -5.17 8.66
N VAL A 457 15.18 -4.14 9.41
CA VAL A 457 14.30 -3.22 10.16
C VAL A 457 14.65 -1.78 9.78
N PRO A 458 14.26 -1.33 8.57
CA PRO A 458 14.63 -0.01 8.07
C PRO A 458 13.67 1.07 8.58
N VAL A 459 14.20 2.14 9.17
CA VAL A 459 13.46 3.38 9.55
C VAL A 459 12.21 3.12 10.41
N ASN A 460 12.23 2.09 11.25
CA ASN A 460 11.12 1.81 12.15
C ASN A 460 11.19 2.75 13.37
N VAL A 461 10.74 3.99 13.18
CA VAL A 461 10.81 5.07 14.20
C VAL A 461 10.00 4.76 15.44
N THR A 462 9.00 3.90 15.31
CA THR A 462 8.17 3.36 16.39
C THR A 462 8.13 1.84 16.26
N VAL A 463 8.43 1.12 17.35
CA VAL A 463 8.38 -0.36 17.38
C VAL A 463 7.53 -0.79 18.59
N PRO A 464 6.46 -1.57 18.40
CA PRO A 464 5.65 -2.10 19.49
C PRO A 464 6.46 -2.97 20.47
N LYS A 465 6.09 -2.95 21.76
CA LYS A 465 6.83 -3.67 22.81
C LYS A 465 6.90 -5.19 22.60
N ASP A 466 5.85 -5.78 22.08
CA ASP A 466 5.80 -7.20 21.73
C ASP A 466 6.73 -7.53 20.55
N VAL A 467 6.80 -6.66 19.54
CA VAL A 467 7.75 -6.79 18.41
C VAL A 467 9.20 -6.68 18.89
N ILE A 468 9.50 -5.76 19.84
CA ILE A 468 10.80 -5.67 20.49
C ILE A 468 11.17 -6.99 21.16
N ALA A 469 10.26 -7.57 21.93
CA ALA A 469 10.48 -8.85 22.62
C ALA A 469 10.76 -9.98 21.63
N LYS A 470 9.97 -10.07 20.55
CA LYS A 470 10.13 -11.07 19.48
C LYS A 470 11.45 -10.90 18.71
N LEU A 471 11.87 -9.67 18.41
CA LEU A 471 13.17 -9.41 17.78
C LEU A 471 14.34 -9.88 18.67
N LYS A 472 14.27 -9.60 19.97
CA LYS A 472 15.30 -10.08 20.92
C LYS A 472 15.33 -11.60 20.99
N GLU A 473 14.18 -12.23 21.05
CA GLU A 473 14.08 -13.70 21.08
C GLU A 473 14.62 -14.33 19.78
N TYR A 474 14.23 -13.78 18.63
CA TYR A 474 14.72 -14.23 17.33
C TYR A 474 16.25 -14.19 17.23
N VAL A 475 16.87 -13.06 17.61
CA VAL A 475 18.33 -12.94 17.57
C VAL A 475 18.99 -13.85 18.63
N ARG A 476 18.44 -13.91 19.84
CA ARG A 476 18.97 -14.81 20.89
C ARG A 476 19.02 -16.26 20.42
N ASN A 477 18.07 -16.67 19.57
CA ASN A 477 17.95 -18.03 19.02
C ASN A 477 18.77 -18.27 17.74
N GLY A 478 19.54 -17.29 17.27
CA GLY A 478 20.48 -17.46 16.14
C GLY A 478 20.12 -16.67 14.87
N GLY A 479 19.01 -15.92 14.88
CA GLY A 479 18.64 -15.05 13.77
C GLY A 479 19.57 -13.84 13.62
N THR A 480 19.57 -13.24 12.44
CA THR A 480 20.30 -12.01 12.16
C THR A 480 19.34 -10.86 11.91
N VAL A 481 19.51 -9.74 12.62
CA VAL A 481 18.75 -8.49 12.40
C VAL A 481 19.67 -7.39 11.91
N VAL A 482 19.19 -6.57 10.97
CA VAL A 482 19.87 -5.37 10.47
C VAL A 482 18.92 -4.19 10.59
N ALA A 483 19.16 -3.31 11.55
CA ALA A 483 18.44 -2.05 11.68
C ALA A 483 19.12 -0.96 10.85
N ILE A 484 18.32 -0.12 10.19
CA ILE A 484 18.81 1.03 9.43
C ILE A 484 18.20 2.29 10.02
N ALA A 485 18.99 3.10 10.62
CA ALA A 485 18.77 4.41 11.23
C ALA A 485 17.36 4.68 11.81
N ARG A 486 17.28 5.57 12.77
CA ARG A 486 15.98 6.04 13.33
C ARG A 486 15.14 4.91 13.95
N LEU A 487 15.78 3.92 14.58
CA LEU A 487 15.06 2.81 15.20
C LEU A 487 14.48 3.22 16.55
N ASN A 488 13.15 3.07 16.71
CA ASN A 488 12.39 3.21 17.97
C ASN A 488 12.78 4.44 18.82
N LEU A 489 12.69 5.63 18.19
CA LEU A 489 12.98 6.91 18.83
C LEU A 489 11.73 7.69 19.22
N LEU A 490 10.54 7.27 18.76
CA LEU A 490 9.27 7.95 18.96
C LEU A 490 8.31 7.09 19.79
N ASP A 491 7.64 7.73 20.77
CA ASP A 491 6.51 7.12 21.47
C ASP A 491 5.34 6.90 20.49
N PRO A 492 4.74 5.71 20.42
CA PRO A 492 3.63 5.43 19.52
C PRO A 492 2.37 6.26 19.82
N ARG A 493 2.29 6.86 21.02
CA ARG A 493 1.21 7.78 21.41
C ARG A 493 1.63 9.23 21.13
N GLY A 494 1.18 9.76 20.00
CA GLY A 494 1.45 11.14 19.58
C GLY A 494 2.81 11.36 18.92
N GLY A 495 3.66 10.34 18.80
CA GLY A 495 4.93 10.44 18.09
C GLY A 495 5.93 11.43 18.70
N SER A 496 5.88 11.69 20.01
CA SER A 496 6.91 12.48 20.70
C SER A 496 8.21 11.69 20.81
N TYR A 497 9.34 12.39 20.81
CA TYR A 497 10.62 11.73 21.09
C TYR A 497 10.63 11.13 22.49
N PHE A 498 11.17 9.94 22.64
CA PHE A 498 11.52 9.44 23.97
C PHE A 498 12.57 10.34 24.64
N THR A 499 12.57 10.38 25.96
CA THR A 499 13.55 11.14 26.74
C THR A 499 14.80 10.33 27.09
N GLU A 500 14.77 9.03 26.83
CA GLU A 500 15.88 8.12 26.99
C GLU A 500 16.71 8.00 25.70
N PRO A 501 18.00 7.59 25.80
CA PRO A 501 18.78 7.22 24.63
C PRO A 501 18.09 6.12 23.81
N TYR A 502 18.07 6.25 22.49
CA TYR A 502 17.49 5.24 21.63
C TYR A 502 18.57 4.31 21.01
N PRO A 503 18.19 3.17 20.43
CA PRO A 503 16.86 2.64 20.21
C PRO A 503 16.22 2.14 21.51
N VAL A 504 15.14 2.82 21.96
CA VAL A 504 14.51 2.55 23.25
C VAL A 504 14.05 1.09 23.36
N GLY A 505 14.47 0.42 24.43
CA GLY A 505 14.19 -1.00 24.64
C GLY A 505 15.00 -1.97 23.78
N LEU A 506 15.91 -1.50 22.93
CA LEU A 506 16.76 -2.31 22.03
C LEU A 506 18.26 -1.99 22.16
N THR A 507 18.65 -1.08 23.07
CA THR A 507 20.06 -0.70 23.28
C THR A 507 20.94 -1.89 23.63
N ASP A 508 20.44 -2.84 24.42
CA ASP A 508 21.11 -4.09 24.77
C ASP A 508 21.26 -5.06 23.58
N LEU A 509 20.25 -5.12 22.71
CA LEU A 509 20.28 -5.97 21.52
C LEU A 509 21.38 -5.53 20.54
N PHE A 510 21.53 -4.21 20.34
CA PHE A 510 22.50 -3.65 19.41
C PHE A 510 23.82 -3.27 20.09
N GLY A 511 23.91 -3.30 21.43
CA GLY A 511 25.10 -2.96 22.19
C GLY A 511 25.52 -1.50 22.01
N LEU A 512 24.61 -0.58 21.90
CA LEU A 512 24.86 0.84 21.64
C LEU A 512 23.76 1.74 22.22
N GLU A 513 24.06 3.02 22.33
CA GLU A 513 23.13 4.10 22.65
C GLU A 513 23.27 5.25 21.66
N ILE A 514 22.20 6.00 21.45
CA ILE A 514 22.18 7.18 20.59
C ILE A 514 21.50 8.32 21.37
N ASN A 515 22.29 9.32 21.73
CA ASN A 515 21.83 10.52 22.44
C ASN A 515 21.67 11.71 21.51
N GLU A 516 22.33 11.70 20.36
CA GLU A 516 22.36 12.79 19.43
C GLU A 516 22.16 12.30 17.99
N GLN A 517 21.47 13.10 17.22
CA GLN A 517 21.19 12.82 15.81
C GLN A 517 21.33 14.06 14.94
N ARG A 518 21.56 13.86 13.65
CA ARG A 518 21.51 14.91 12.64
C ARG A 518 20.60 14.50 11.49
N ALA A 519 19.83 15.44 11.00
CA ALA A 519 18.99 15.24 9.83
C ALA A 519 19.01 16.49 8.96
N GLY A 520 18.95 16.31 7.64
CA GLY A 520 18.66 17.36 6.69
C GLY A 520 17.20 17.78 6.74
N ALA A 521 16.87 18.87 6.04
CA ALA A 521 15.50 19.35 5.91
C ALA A 521 14.59 18.23 5.41
N GLY A 522 13.51 17.94 6.14
CA GLY A 522 12.59 16.85 5.83
C GLY A 522 13.25 15.46 5.87
N TRP A 523 14.26 15.28 6.71
CA TRP A 523 15.02 14.03 6.83
C TRP A 523 15.63 13.53 5.51
N SER A 524 15.97 14.46 4.61
CA SER A 524 16.60 14.13 3.32
C SER A 524 17.89 13.31 3.48
N PHE A 525 18.57 13.46 4.60
CA PHE A 525 19.59 12.54 5.11
C PHE A 525 19.46 12.46 6.63
N ALA A 526 19.92 11.37 7.24
CA ALA A 526 19.97 11.25 8.69
C ALA A 526 21.20 10.47 9.14
N TYR A 527 21.80 10.94 10.22
CA TYR A 527 22.87 10.25 10.95
C TYR A 527 22.50 10.13 12.42
N ASP A 528 22.67 8.94 12.95
CA ASP A 528 22.56 8.64 14.36
C ASP A 528 23.95 8.59 14.96
N LEU A 529 24.25 9.45 15.92
CA LEU A 529 25.57 9.47 16.57
C LEU A 529 25.65 8.32 17.57
N VAL A 530 26.18 7.21 17.10
CA VAL A 530 26.28 5.96 17.86
C VAL A 530 27.38 6.04 18.93
N GLU A 531 26.99 5.76 20.17
CA GLU A 531 27.87 5.49 21.29
C GLU A 531 27.95 3.97 21.53
N PRO A 532 29.05 3.30 21.18
CA PRO A 532 29.20 1.86 21.42
C PRO A 532 29.14 1.51 22.91
N LYS A 533 28.34 0.51 23.26
CA LYS A 533 28.17 -0.07 24.60
C LYS A 533 28.42 -1.59 24.57
N GLY A 534 29.47 -1.98 23.88
CA GLY A 534 29.86 -3.39 23.72
C GLY A 534 29.73 -3.95 22.30
N CYS A 535 29.17 -3.20 21.34
CA CYS A 535 29.18 -3.58 19.94
C CYS A 535 30.56 -3.36 19.29
N GLU A 536 30.85 -4.12 18.27
CA GLU A 536 31.99 -3.94 17.38
C GLU A 536 31.69 -2.91 16.31
N VAL A 537 32.63 -2.00 16.01
CA VAL A 537 32.52 -1.03 14.92
C VAL A 537 33.12 -1.62 13.65
N LEU A 538 32.30 -1.98 12.67
CA LEU A 538 32.73 -2.57 11.39
C LEU A 538 33.15 -1.51 10.37
N ALA A 539 32.53 -0.33 10.44
CA ALA A 539 32.81 0.79 9.54
C ALA A 539 32.53 2.12 10.23
N SER A 540 33.28 3.16 9.85
CA SER A 540 33.09 4.54 10.29
C SER A 540 32.80 5.46 9.12
N LEU A 541 32.12 6.59 9.40
CA LEU A 541 31.84 7.64 8.42
C LEU A 541 33.16 8.24 7.90
N LYS A 542 33.27 8.37 6.57
CA LYS A 542 34.51 8.80 5.92
C LYS A 542 34.63 10.31 5.73
N GLY A 543 33.55 11.05 5.90
CA GLY A 543 33.54 12.49 5.61
C GLY A 543 32.45 13.25 6.37
N GLY A 544 32.43 14.57 6.18
CA GLY A 544 31.51 15.47 6.86
C GLY A 544 31.93 15.74 8.32
N VAL A 545 31.05 16.43 9.05
CA VAL A 545 31.29 16.85 10.45
C VAL A 545 31.37 15.68 11.43
N PHE A 546 30.95 14.49 11.02
CA PHE A 546 30.96 13.26 11.83
C PHE A 546 31.94 12.22 11.32
N ALA A 547 32.97 12.64 10.55
CA ALA A 547 34.03 11.73 10.13
C ALA A 547 34.66 11.02 11.33
N GLY A 548 34.80 9.70 11.21
CA GLY A 548 35.32 8.84 12.29
C GLY A 548 34.24 8.24 13.21
N SER A 549 32.99 8.78 13.20
CA SER A 549 31.88 8.20 13.98
C SER A 549 31.49 6.82 13.45
N PRO A 550 31.02 5.89 14.31
CA PRO A 550 30.57 4.57 13.89
C PRO A 550 29.44 4.68 12.84
N TRP A 551 29.61 3.98 11.72
CA TRP A 551 28.60 3.90 10.67
C TRP A 551 27.84 2.57 10.69
N ILE A 552 28.59 1.45 10.74
CA ILE A 552 28.02 0.11 10.85
C ILE A 552 28.62 -0.57 12.05
N THR A 553 27.76 -1.07 12.94
CA THR A 553 28.16 -1.82 14.13
C THR A 553 27.57 -3.21 14.09
N ARG A 554 28.16 -4.13 14.89
CA ARG A 554 27.71 -5.50 15.08
C ARG A 554 27.73 -5.86 16.56
N MET A 555 26.66 -6.45 17.05
CA MET A 555 26.56 -7.05 18.37
C MET A 555 26.23 -8.53 18.24
N THR A 556 26.92 -9.37 19.01
CA THR A 556 26.51 -10.77 19.22
C THR A 556 25.55 -10.80 20.39
N PHE A 557 24.32 -11.30 20.16
CA PHE A 557 23.28 -11.38 21.17
C PHE A 557 22.73 -12.82 21.23
N GLY A 558 23.07 -13.55 22.27
CA GLY A 558 22.80 -14.98 22.33
C GLY A 558 23.58 -15.73 21.24
N ARG A 559 22.89 -16.44 20.37
CA ARG A 559 23.49 -17.18 19.24
C ARG A 559 23.48 -16.40 17.93
N GLY A 560 22.78 -15.26 17.87
CA GLY A 560 22.59 -14.47 16.66
C GLY A 560 23.38 -13.18 16.63
N LYS A 561 23.12 -12.39 15.59
CA LYS A 561 23.85 -11.14 15.31
C LYS A 561 22.87 -9.98 15.10
N ALA A 562 23.17 -8.82 15.67
CA ALA A 562 22.43 -7.59 15.46
C ALA A 562 23.35 -6.51 14.86
N TYR A 563 23.00 -6.01 13.69
CA TYR A 563 23.72 -4.95 12.99
C TYR A 563 22.93 -3.65 13.06
N TYR A 564 23.61 -2.55 13.30
CA TYR A 564 23.03 -1.22 13.23
C TYR A 564 23.75 -0.38 12.18
N VAL A 565 22.98 0.23 11.28
CA VAL A 565 23.47 1.16 10.24
C VAL A 565 23.05 2.57 10.65
N ALA A 566 23.99 3.42 10.99
CA ALA A 566 23.76 4.72 11.61
C ALA A 566 23.29 5.83 10.62
N SER A 567 23.11 5.53 9.35
CA SER A 567 22.64 6.50 8.37
C SER A 567 21.57 5.93 7.43
N LEU A 568 20.73 6.81 6.91
CA LEU A 568 19.85 6.46 5.80
C LEU A 568 20.67 6.29 4.51
N PRO A 569 20.47 5.20 3.74
CA PRO A 569 21.05 5.09 2.41
C PRO A 569 20.43 6.12 1.47
N GLN A 570 21.25 6.72 0.62
CA GLN A 570 20.83 7.69 -0.39
C GLN A 570 20.92 7.13 -1.80
N THR A 571 21.70 6.09 -1.99
CA THR A 571 22.01 5.49 -3.29
C THR A 571 22.07 3.96 -3.20
N ASP A 572 21.93 3.30 -4.32
CA ASP A 572 22.19 1.86 -4.47
C ASP A 572 23.61 1.48 -4.00
N GLY A 573 24.58 2.38 -4.16
CA GLY A 573 25.95 2.20 -3.72
C GLY A 573 26.06 2.10 -2.20
N ASP A 574 25.30 2.91 -1.46
CA ASP A 574 25.26 2.87 0.00
C ASP A 574 24.69 1.53 0.48
N VAL A 575 23.56 1.09 -0.10
CA VAL A 575 22.98 -0.20 0.26
C VAL A 575 23.93 -1.35 -0.10
N SER A 576 24.56 -1.30 -1.26
CA SER A 576 25.56 -2.30 -1.66
C SER A 576 26.75 -2.34 -0.69
N GLY A 577 27.18 -1.18 -0.19
CA GLY A 577 28.19 -1.06 0.85
C GLY A 577 27.76 -1.65 2.19
N ILE A 578 26.50 -1.49 2.58
CA ILE A 578 25.91 -2.13 3.76
C ILE A 578 25.91 -3.65 3.56
N LEU A 579 25.28 -4.12 2.49
CA LEU A 579 25.11 -5.56 2.22
C LEU A 579 26.45 -6.31 2.13
N SER A 580 27.51 -5.67 1.61
CA SER A 580 28.84 -6.30 1.52
C SER A 580 29.53 -6.53 2.88
N ARG A 581 29.02 -5.93 3.96
CA ARG A 581 29.57 -6.05 5.32
C ARG A 581 28.75 -6.98 6.22
N LEU A 582 27.63 -7.46 5.72
CA LEU A 582 26.84 -8.46 6.42
C LEU A 582 27.45 -9.84 6.12
N GLU A 583 28.29 -10.32 7.01
CA GLU A 583 28.85 -11.68 6.93
C GLU A 583 27.70 -12.70 7.03
N ASP A 584 27.75 -13.76 6.22
CA ASP A 584 26.94 -14.98 6.32
C ASP A 584 25.42 -14.90 6.07
N GLY A 585 24.82 -13.69 5.88
CA GLY A 585 23.36 -13.56 5.72
C GLY A 585 22.84 -13.60 4.28
N LEU A 586 23.70 -13.32 3.29
CA LEU A 586 23.31 -13.10 1.89
C LEU A 586 23.76 -14.20 0.92
N THR A 587 24.64 -15.10 1.32
CA THR A 587 25.08 -16.20 0.45
C THR A 587 24.03 -17.30 0.39
N ASN A 588 23.57 -17.63 -0.81
CA ASN A 588 22.76 -18.81 -1.12
C ASN A 588 23.65 -20.08 -1.01
N GLU A 589 24.19 -20.39 0.16
CA GLU A 589 24.70 -21.73 0.39
C GLU A 589 23.54 -22.58 0.88
N GLY A 590 23.06 -23.43 -0.06
CA GLY A 590 21.97 -24.34 0.16
C GLY A 590 22.22 -25.26 1.35
N LYS A 591 21.20 -25.38 2.19
CA LYS A 591 20.92 -26.59 2.97
C LYS A 591 19.51 -27.05 2.62
#